data_29c17089f8f00e124063ca3bc6db8149
#
_entry.id   29c17089f8f00e124063ca3bc6db8149
#
_cell.length_a   1.000
_cell.length_b   1.000
_cell.length_c   1.000
_cell.angle_alpha   90.00
_cell.angle_beta   90.00
_cell.angle_gamma   90.00
#
_symmetry.space_group_name_H-M   'P 1'
#
loop_
_entity.id
_entity.type
_entity.pdbx_description
1 polymer ?
#
loop_
_entity_poly.entity_id
_entity_poly.type
_entity_poly.pdbx_seq_one_letter_code
_entity_poly.pdbx_strand_id
1 'polypeptide(L)'
;MNSPMKLLKAALILDGKGGPSLHNGAILVEGHRIKAIGKAADFDTDPQAEIVDFGSLTLTPGFIDTHVHLSGSGKDTAPMDMHDEDQDTLLVRCAANAWIAICEGVTTVRDCGARNDVIFPFKAAVRRKAVPSPKLLAAGGAFTRTGGYCWFFGCEADTADELRKGIRSQVKRGADFIKIMVTGGIEFKPPKSLPGLLYFDEGMMRLAVQETTELGRYVAAHCLGTNGIRASVAAGVRSIEHCAFYDGVTKRAEYDPRLGDEIVRKGIFVNASHAFCYVAGCHAKENPETSDPRLLRLGAIRQEWVKTSSKLRELGAKLIPGSDGGWYAQPFGEYAYMPILLVDEVGMTAKQAFEACTRVAAESIGMLDQVGTLEPGKAADIVAINGDPTEDIRAMGRVRMTMIDGEVLFREDVLGSQHRPVKTHD
;
A
#
# COMPACT_ATOMS: atom_id res chain seq x y z
N MET A 1 -28.66 20.05 12.23
CA MET A 1 -28.34 19.12 13.33
C MET A 1 -26.84 19.20 13.52
N ASN A 2 -26.36 19.40 14.76
CA ASN A 2 -24.93 19.41 15.05
C ASN A 2 -24.37 18.00 14.75
N SER A 3 -23.22 17.94 14.07
CA SER A 3 -22.54 16.65 13.84
C SER A 3 -22.14 16.03 15.20
N PRO A 4 -22.22 14.71 15.37
CA PRO A 4 -21.81 14.07 16.61
C PRO A 4 -20.34 14.37 16.90
N MET A 5 -20.06 14.74 18.15
CA MET A 5 -18.70 15.00 18.61
C MET A 5 -18.17 13.85 19.45
N LYS A 6 -16.91 13.48 19.23
CA LYS A 6 -16.18 12.48 20.03
C LYS A 6 -14.88 13.08 20.53
N LEU A 7 -14.59 12.93 21.82
CA LEU A 7 -13.31 13.29 22.42
C LEU A 7 -12.54 12.00 22.72
N LEU A 8 -11.52 11.74 21.92
CA LEU A 8 -10.67 10.56 22.04
C LEU A 8 -9.46 10.92 22.90
N LYS A 9 -9.30 10.29 24.06
CA LYS A 9 -8.19 10.51 25.00
C LYS A 9 -7.25 9.31 25.00
N ALA A 10 -5.93 9.55 25.09
CA ALA A 10 -4.94 8.49 25.20
C ALA A 10 -3.66 8.98 25.92
N ALA A 11 -2.90 8.03 26.46
CA ALA A 11 -1.61 8.34 27.08
C ALA A 11 -0.61 8.93 26.08
N LEU A 12 -0.67 8.51 24.82
CA LEU A 12 0.24 8.97 23.75
C LEU A 12 -0.54 9.25 22.45
N ILE A 13 -0.22 10.36 21.80
CA ILE A 13 -0.69 10.66 20.45
C ILE A 13 0.52 10.98 19.57
N LEU A 14 0.63 10.26 18.46
CA LEU A 14 1.60 10.50 17.40
C LEU A 14 0.87 11.15 16.22
N ASP A 15 1.17 12.42 15.96
CA ASP A 15 0.47 13.16 14.91
C ASP A 15 0.91 12.83 13.47
N GLY A 16 2.00 12.07 13.33
CA GLY A 16 2.56 11.68 12.04
C GLY A 16 3.35 12.79 11.32
N LYS A 17 3.52 13.98 11.93
CA LYS A 17 4.28 15.10 11.32
C LYS A 17 5.79 15.03 11.54
N GLY A 18 6.24 14.09 12.35
CA GLY A 18 7.65 13.93 12.70
C GLY A 18 8.11 14.82 13.85
N GLY A 19 7.20 15.58 14.47
CA GLY A 19 7.42 16.37 15.66
C GLY A 19 7.51 15.53 16.96
N PRO A 20 7.53 16.20 18.13
CA PRO A 20 7.48 15.52 19.42
C PRO A 20 6.11 14.87 19.65
N SER A 21 6.12 13.72 20.34
CA SER A 21 4.90 13.01 20.73
C SER A 21 4.09 13.82 21.74
N LEU A 22 2.77 13.73 21.67
CA LEU A 22 1.87 14.38 22.61
C LEU A 22 1.42 13.41 23.71
N HIS A 23 1.97 13.57 24.91
CA HIS A 23 1.60 12.79 26.09
C HIS A 23 0.31 13.30 26.75
N ASN A 24 -0.53 12.38 27.24
CA ASN A 24 -1.83 12.67 27.84
C ASN A 24 -2.66 13.60 26.93
N GLY A 25 -2.77 13.21 25.67
CA GLY A 25 -3.41 13.99 24.63
C GLY A 25 -4.87 13.65 24.44
N ALA A 26 -5.54 14.53 23.68
CA ALA A 26 -6.89 14.28 23.18
C ALA A 26 -7.05 14.75 21.73
N ILE A 27 -7.92 14.07 21.00
CA ILE A 27 -8.36 14.42 19.65
C ILE A 27 -9.86 14.65 19.70
N LEU A 28 -10.29 15.86 19.35
CA LEU A 28 -11.72 16.18 19.18
C LEU A 28 -12.09 15.91 17.71
N VAL A 29 -13.02 15.00 17.51
CA VAL A 29 -13.59 14.64 16.21
C VAL A 29 -15.00 15.22 16.12
N GLU A 30 -15.30 15.89 15.01
CA GLU A 30 -16.64 16.40 14.67
C GLU A 30 -17.09 15.77 13.35
N GLY A 31 -18.09 14.90 13.43
CA GLY A 31 -18.54 14.11 12.27
C GLY A 31 -17.41 13.25 11.71
N HIS A 32 -16.95 13.58 10.51
CA HIS A 32 -15.90 12.81 9.82
C HIS A 32 -14.51 13.44 9.86
N ARG A 33 -14.33 14.56 10.59
CA ARG A 33 -13.07 15.32 10.58
C ARG A 33 -12.51 15.53 11.97
N ILE A 34 -11.20 15.65 12.05
CA ILE A 34 -10.49 16.13 13.22
C ILE A 34 -10.79 17.62 13.36
N LYS A 35 -11.34 18.03 14.50
CA LYS A 35 -11.62 19.42 14.83
C LYS A 35 -10.46 20.08 15.56
N ALA A 36 -9.88 19.36 16.52
CA ALA A 36 -8.75 19.83 17.31
C ALA A 36 -7.91 18.66 17.85
N ILE A 37 -6.65 18.94 18.18
CA ILE A 37 -5.72 18.04 18.83
C ILE A 37 -4.87 18.82 19.83
N GLY A 38 -4.68 18.31 21.05
CA GLY A 38 -3.93 18.97 22.11
C GLY A 38 -3.84 18.13 23.37
N LYS A 39 -3.40 18.72 24.48
CA LYS A 39 -3.41 18.05 25.78
C LYS A 39 -4.85 17.80 26.23
N ALA A 40 -5.11 16.66 26.84
CA ALA A 40 -6.46 16.33 27.30
C ALA A 40 -7.02 17.36 28.32
N ALA A 41 -6.15 18.03 29.08
CA ALA A 41 -6.54 19.08 30.03
C ALA A 41 -7.02 20.39 29.36
N ASP A 42 -6.67 20.59 28.07
CA ASP A 42 -7.02 21.81 27.34
C ASP A 42 -8.45 21.75 26.75
N PHE A 43 -9.10 20.59 26.81
CA PHE A 43 -10.45 20.40 26.29
C PHE A 43 -11.46 20.54 27.41
N ASP A 44 -12.23 21.63 27.38
CA ASP A 44 -13.47 21.74 28.16
C ASP A 44 -14.37 20.59 27.69
N THR A 45 -14.90 19.85 28.66
CA THR A 45 -15.83 18.75 28.36
C THR A 45 -17.13 19.38 27.86
N ASP A 46 -17.30 19.48 26.55
CA ASP A 46 -18.60 19.72 25.96
C ASP A 46 -19.51 18.57 26.40
N PRO A 47 -20.59 18.84 27.17
CA PRO A 47 -21.47 17.80 27.70
C PRO A 47 -22.18 16.99 26.59
N GLN A 48 -22.06 17.39 25.33
CA GLN A 48 -22.61 16.70 24.18
C GLN A 48 -21.56 15.81 23.46
N ALA A 49 -20.26 15.86 23.85
CA ALA A 49 -19.23 15.01 23.24
C ALA A 49 -19.20 13.63 23.91
N GLU A 50 -19.22 12.59 23.09
CA GLU A 50 -18.92 11.21 23.54
C GLU A 50 -17.44 11.13 23.91
N ILE A 51 -17.13 10.85 25.18
CA ILE A 51 -15.76 10.68 25.64
C ILE A 51 -15.37 9.22 25.51
N VAL A 52 -14.31 8.94 24.74
CA VAL A 52 -13.70 7.62 24.59
C VAL A 52 -12.27 7.69 25.11
N ASP A 53 -12.01 7.02 26.23
CA ASP A 53 -10.67 6.96 26.83
C ASP A 53 -9.98 5.64 26.46
N PHE A 54 -8.86 5.76 25.76
CA PHE A 54 -8.03 4.61 25.34
C PHE A 54 -6.92 4.26 26.36
N GLY A 55 -6.88 4.96 27.51
CA GLY A 55 -5.96 4.67 28.61
C GLY A 55 -4.51 4.71 28.16
N SER A 56 -3.78 3.59 28.31
CA SER A 56 -2.36 3.47 27.99
C SER A 56 -2.05 3.28 26.49
N LEU A 57 -3.07 3.22 25.61
CA LEU A 57 -2.86 3.04 24.19
C LEU A 57 -2.27 4.31 23.53
N THR A 58 -1.75 4.13 22.33
CA THR A 58 -1.28 5.18 21.45
C THR A 58 -2.28 5.41 20.33
N LEU A 59 -2.67 6.69 20.10
CA LEU A 59 -3.44 7.07 18.92
C LEU A 59 -2.49 7.55 17.81
N THR A 60 -2.70 7.05 16.61
CA THR A 60 -1.89 7.36 15.42
C THR A 60 -2.79 7.69 14.24
N PRO A 61 -2.25 8.33 13.16
CA PRO A 61 -2.94 8.33 11.87
C PRO A 61 -3.19 6.90 11.40
N GLY A 62 -4.25 6.71 10.63
CA GLY A 62 -4.49 5.45 9.95
C GLY A 62 -3.35 5.07 9.03
N PHE A 63 -3.03 3.79 8.95
CA PHE A 63 -1.98 3.25 8.09
C PHE A 63 -2.44 3.23 6.64
N ILE A 64 -1.49 3.32 5.72
CA ILE A 64 -1.74 3.38 4.29
C ILE A 64 -0.94 2.29 3.59
N ASP A 65 -1.63 1.40 2.89
CA ASP A 65 -1.01 0.40 2.02
C ASP A 65 -1.05 0.88 0.57
N THR A 66 0.11 1.19 0.02
CA THR A 66 0.21 1.82 -1.30
C THR A 66 0.22 0.83 -2.46
N HIS A 67 0.12 -0.47 -2.20
CA HIS A 67 0.12 -1.50 -3.24
C HIS A 67 -0.59 -2.76 -2.77
N VAL A 68 -1.83 -2.94 -3.22
CA VAL A 68 -2.62 -4.15 -2.96
C VAL A 68 -3.33 -4.62 -4.24
N HIS A 69 -3.85 -5.84 -4.19
CA HIS A 69 -4.76 -6.45 -5.15
C HIS A 69 -5.97 -7.01 -4.40
N LEU A 70 -7.00 -6.18 -4.16
CA LEU A 70 -8.14 -6.54 -3.32
C LEU A 70 -8.90 -7.77 -3.82
N SER A 71 -8.91 -8.02 -5.14
CA SER A 71 -9.54 -9.21 -5.71
C SER A 71 -8.70 -10.48 -5.63
N GLY A 72 -7.45 -10.38 -5.18
CA GLY A 72 -6.54 -11.51 -5.12
C GLY A 72 -6.72 -12.40 -3.90
N SER A 73 -6.46 -13.69 -4.05
CA SER A 73 -6.60 -14.68 -2.97
C SER A 73 -5.41 -14.71 -2.00
N GLY A 74 -4.28 -14.12 -2.37
CA GLY A 74 -3.03 -14.20 -1.61
C GLY A 74 -2.39 -15.59 -1.58
N LYS A 75 -2.94 -16.55 -2.33
CA LYS A 75 -2.39 -17.90 -2.47
C LYS A 75 -1.32 -17.95 -3.57
N ASP A 76 -0.67 -19.09 -3.72
CA ASP A 76 0.23 -19.37 -4.85
C ASP A 76 -0.51 -19.45 -6.21
N THR A 77 -1.84 -19.57 -6.18
CA THR A 77 -2.72 -19.54 -7.35
C THR A 77 -3.32 -18.17 -7.64
N ALA A 78 -3.07 -17.16 -6.80
CA ALA A 78 -3.77 -15.87 -6.86
C ALA A 78 -3.88 -15.21 -8.23
N PRO A 79 -2.83 -15.20 -9.10
CA PRO A 79 -2.98 -14.65 -10.44
C PRO A 79 -4.00 -15.39 -11.31
N MET A 80 -4.05 -16.73 -11.19
CA MET A 80 -5.01 -17.53 -11.94
C MET A 80 -6.40 -17.47 -11.32
N ASP A 81 -6.52 -17.37 -10.00
CA ASP A 81 -7.80 -17.15 -9.32
C ASP A 81 -8.45 -15.84 -9.83
N MET A 82 -7.67 -14.76 -9.94
CA MET A 82 -8.18 -13.49 -10.47
C MET A 82 -8.57 -13.54 -11.95
N HIS A 83 -7.97 -14.45 -12.72
CA HIS A 83 -8.33 -14.68 -14.12
C HIS A 83 -9.57 -15.57 -14.24
N ASP A 84 -9.59 -16.73 -13.57
CA ASP A 84 -10.53 -17.83 -13.82
C ASP A 84 -11.84 -17.70 -13.04
N GLU A 85 -11.83 -17.02 -11.89
CA GLU A 85 -13.03 -16.90 -11.06
C GLU A 85 -14.03 -15.88 -11.61
N ASP A 86 -15.30 -16.09 -11.30
CA ASP A 86 -16.37 -15.19 -11.69
C ASP A 86 -16.33 -13.85 -10.94
N GLN A 87 -17.00 -12.85 -11.49
CA GLN A 87 -17.04 -11.50 -10.98
C GLN A 87 -17.58 -11.43 -9.55
N ASP A 88 -18.58 -12.20 -9.21
CA ASP A 88 -19.27 -12.14 -7.93
C ASP A 88 -18.37 -12.70 -6.82
N THR A 89 -17.66 -13.79 -7.08
CA THR A 89 -16.63 -14.35 -6.19
C THR A 89 -15.52 -13.33 -5.91
N LEU A 90 -15.03 -12.67 -6.95
CA LEU A 90 -13.98 -11.65 -6.81
C LEU A 90 -14.47 -10.41 -6.05
N LEU A 91 -15.72 -9.98 -6.23
CA LEU A 91 -16.32 -8.88 -5.46
C LEU A 91 -16.44 -9.20 -3.97
N VAL A 92 -16.89 -10.42 -3.64
CA VAL A 92 -16.96 -10.88 -2.23
C VAL A 92 -15.56 -10.93 -1.61
N ARG A 93 -14.57 -11.38 -2.38
CA ARG A 93 -13.16 -11.39 -1.93
C ARG A 93 -12.63 -9.98 -1.69
N CYS A 94 -12.95 -9.01 -2.55
CA CYS A 94 -12.60 -7.60 -2.31
C CYS A 94 -13.14 -7.10 -0.95
N ALA A 95 -14.38 -7.43 -0.62
CA ALA A 95 -14.98 -7.04 0.64
C ALA A 95 -14.31 -7.72 1.85
N ALA A 96 -13.99 -9.01 1.73
CA ALA A 96 -13.29 -9.76 2.78
C ALA A 96 -11.87 -9.21 3.02
N ASN A 97 -11.11 -8.96 1.96
CA ASN A 97 -9.75 -8.41 2.03
C ASN A 97 -9.75 -6.97 2.57
N ALA A 98 -10.71 -6.15 2.16
CA ALA A 98 -10.88 -4.79 2.70
C ALA A 98 -11.18 -4.82 4.22
N TRP A 99 -11.98 -5.77 4.68
CA TRP A 99 -12.24 -5.96 6.11
C TRP A 99 -10.98 -6.37 6.88
N ILE A 100 -10.19 -7.31 6.35
CA ILE A 100 -8.92 -7.72 6.97
C ILE A 100 -7.98 -6.51 7.08
N ALA A 101 -7.86 -5.71 6.04
CA ALA A 101 -7.04 -4.49 6.06
C ALA A 101 -7.48 -3.50 7.16
N ILE A 102 -8.80 -3.30 7.38
CA ILE A 102 -9.31 -2.49 8.49
C ILE A 102 -8.86 -3.05 9.85
N CYS A 103 -8.92 -4.38 10.03
CA CYS A 103 -8.49 -5.01 11.28
C CYS A 103 -7.00 -4.81 11.57
N GLU A 104 -6.19 -4.56 10.55
CA GLU A 104 -4.75 -4.25 10.66
C GLU A 104 -4.46 -2.74 10.84
N GLY A 105 -5.48 -1.89 10.96
CA GLY A 105 -5.31 -0.44 11.08
C GLY A 105 -5.08 0.27 9.74
N VAL A 106 -5.19 -0.42 8.61
CA VAL A 106 -5.08 0.18 7.29
C VAL A 106 -6.38 0.92 6.95
N THR A 107 -6.30 2.23 6.84
CA THR A 107 -7.46 3.10 6.57
C THR A 107 -7.52 3.59 5.13
N THR A 108 -6.45 3.41 4.37
CA THR A 108 -6.37 3.75 2.95
C THR A 108 -5.57 2.70 2.21
N VAL A 109 -6.09 2.24 1.07
CA VAL A 109 -5.41 1.29 0.18
C VAL A 109 -5.35 1.83 -1.25
N ARG A 110 -4.26 1.51 -1.95
CA ARG A 110 -4.11 1.74 -3.38
C ARG A 110 -4.09 0.40 -4.13
N ASP A 111 -5.20 0.04 -4.77
CA ASP A 111 -5.32 -1.17 -5.59
C ASP A 111 -4.60 -0.97 -6.93
N CYS A 112 -3.52 -1.71 -7.12
CA CYS A 112 -2.58 -1.59 -8.24
C CYS A 112 -2.92 -2.48 -9.43
N GLY A 113 -4.06 -3.13 -9.43
CA GLY A 113 -4.53 -3.89 -10.57
C GLY A 113 -5.60 -4.91 -10.20
N ALA A 114 -6.69 -4.84 -10.90
CA ALA A 114 -7.80 -5.77 -10.86
C ALA A 114 -8.60 -5.68 -12.17
N ARG A 115 -9.44 -6.66 -12.45
CA ARG A 115 -10.37 -6.57 -13.58
C ARG A 115 -11.31 -5.37 -13.40
N ASN A 116 -11.56 -4.62 -14.47
CA ASN A 116 -12.39 -3.41 -14.44
C ASN A 116 -13.84 -3.68 -14.00
N ASP A 117 -14.38 -4.82 -14.35
CA ASP A 117 -15.72 -5.26 -13.99
C ASP A 117 -15.85 -5.68 -12.51
N VAL A 118 -14.74 -5.78 -11.79
CA VAL A 118 -14.68 -6.07 -10.36
C VAL A 118 -14.44 -4.81 -9.54
N ILE A 119 -13.31 -4.13 -9.79
CA ILE A 119 -12.84 -3.10 -8.86
C ILE A 119 -13.67 -1.80 -8.92
N PHE A 120 -14.17 -1.40 -10.07
CA PHE A 120 -15.00 -0.20 -10.17
C PHE A 120 -16.40 -0.37 -9.56
N PRO A 121 -17.13 -1.49 -9.75
CA PRO A 121 -18.32 -1.79 -8.94
C PRO A 121 -18.04 -1.84 -7.45
N PHE A 122 -16.95 -2.48 -7.01
CA PHE A 122 -16.55 -2.49 -5.60
C PHE A 122 -16.29 -1.08 -5.07
N LYS A 123 -15.51 -0.26 -5.78
CA LYS A 123 -15.28 1.15 -5.44
C LYS A 123 -16.58 1.96 -5.34
N ALA A 124 -17.54 1.67 -6.20
CA ALA A 124 -18.86 2.30 -6.14
C ALA A 124 -19.63 1.88 -4.87
N ALA A 125 -19.55 0.61 -4.45
CA ALA A 125 -20.15 0.12 -3.21
C ALA A 125 -19.50 0.78 -1.98
N VAL A 126 -18.17 0.89 -1.95
CA VAL A 126 -17.43 1.59 -0.89
C VAL A 126 -17.89 3.04 -0.75
N ARG A 127 -17.95 3.79 -1.87
CA ARG A 127 -18.42 5.19 -1.86
C ARG A 127 -19.85 5.36 -1.35
N ARG A 128 -20.70 4.35 -1.55
CA ARG A 128 -22.08 4.33 -1.04
C ARG A 128 -22.19 3.81 0.38
N LYS A 129 -21.07 3.47 1.03
CA LYS A 129 -21.01 2.84 2.35
C LYS A 129 -21.81 1.54 2.42
N ALA A 130 -21.92 0.81 1.31
CA ALA A 130 -22.61 -0.48 1.26
C ALA A 130 -21.77 -1.62 1.88
N VAL A 131 -20.46 -1.43 1.95
CA VAL A 131 -19.51 -2.35 2.57
C VAL A 131 -18.47 -1.57 3.37
N PRO A 132 -18.02 -2.04 4.55
CA PRO A 132 -16.90 -1.47 5.26
C PRO A 132 -15.62 -1.67 4.42
N SER A 133 -14.82 -0.63 4.28
CA SER A 133 -13.57 -0.67 3.51
C SER A 133 -12.66 0.49 3.93
N PRO A 134 -11.33 0.34 3.83
CA PRO A 134 -10.43 1.47 3.74
C PRO A 134 -10.85 2.41 2.60
N LYS A 135 -10.40 3.66 2.64
CA LYS A 135 -10.45 4.54 1.46
C LYS A 135 -9.72 3.86 0.30
N LEU A 136 -10.38 3.76 -0.85
CA LEU A 136 -9.89 2.99 -1.98
C LEU A 136 -9.49 3.90 -3.14
N LEU A 137 -8.19 3.88 -3.48
CA LEU A 137 -7.70 4.35 -4.78
C LEU A 137 -7.52 3.14 -5.70
N ALA A 138 -8.10 3.17 -6.88
CA ALA A 138 -8.07 2.04 -7.81
C ALA A 138 -7.52 2.44 -9.18
N ALA A 139 -6.60 1.66 -9.72
CA ALA A 139 -6.11 1.79 -11.09
C ALA A 139 -7.09 1.20 -12.11
N GLY A 140 -7.86 0.20 -11.69
CA GLY A 140 -8.54 -0.70 -12.62
C GLY A 140 -7.57 -1.69 -13.27
N GLY A 141 -7.77 -2.02 -14.54
CA GLY A 141 -6.82 -2.85 -15.28
C GLY A 141 -5.47 -2.16 -15.44
N ALA A 142 -4.40 -2.86 -15.09
CA ALA A 142 -3.05 -2.39 -15.33
C ALA A 142 -2.68 -2.56 -16.80
N PHE A 143 -1.97 -1.57 -17.39
CA PHE A 143 -1.52 -1.64 -18.77
C PHE A 143 -0.33 -2.59 -18.91
N THR A 144 -0.39 -3.44 -19.92
CA THR A 144 0.69 -4.33 -20.34
C THR A 144 0.70 -4.43 -21.87
N ARG A 145 1.74 -5.01 -22.46
CA ARG A 145 1.70 -5.38 -23.88
C ARG A 145 0.79 -6.60 -24.08
N THR A 146 0.35 -6.87 -25.32
CA THR A 146 -0.44 -8.06 -25.64
C THR A 146 0.24 -9.34 -25.12
N GLY A 147 -0.50 -10.12 -24.30
CA GLY A 147 -0.02 -11.33 -23.66
C GLY A 147 1.13 -11.09 -22.65
N GLY A 148 1.33 -9.87 -22.17
CA GLY A 148 2.35 -9.52 -21.18
C GLY A 148 1.95 -9.85 -19.74
N TYR A 149 2.82 -9.53 -18.80
CA TYR A 149 2.59 -9.74 -17.37
C TYR A 149 1.28 -9.08 -16.92
N CYS A 150 0.45 -9.82 -16.21
CA CYS A 150 -0.88 -9.37 -15.76
C CYS A 150 -1.88 -9.02 -16.89
N TRP A 151 -1.73 -9.61 -18.08
CA TRP A 151 -2.62 -9.38 -19.23
C TRP A 151 -4.12 -9.58 -18.88
N PHE A 152 -4.42 -10.45 -17.94
CA PHE A 152 -5.79 -10.76 -17.51
C PHE A 152 -6.50 -9.62 -16.78
N PHE A 153 -5.82 -8.55 -16.41
CA PHE A 153 -6.47 -7.32 -15.94
C PHE A 153 -7.17 -6.54 -17.07
N GLY A 154 -6.92 -6.90 -18.33
CA GLY A 154 -7.70 -6.46 -19.48
C GLY A 154 -7.32 -5.09 -20.04
N CYS A 155 -6.10 -4.61 -19.80
CA CYS A 155 -5.59 -3.38 -20.42
C CYS A 155 -4.33 -3.65 -21.22
N GLU A 156 -4.47 -4.23 -22.43
CA GLU A 156 -3.35 -4.45 -23.34
C GLU A 156 -3.20 -3.27 -24.31
N ALA A 157 -1.94 -2.88 -24.57
CA ALA A 157 -1.60 -1.82 -25.51
C ALA A 157 -0.20 -2.05 -26.10
N ASP A 158 -0.09 -2.13 -27.41
CA ASP A 158 1.16 -2.31 -28.15
C ASP A 158 1.57 -1.03 -28.89
N THR A 159 0.66 -0.08 -29.06
CA THR A 159 0.89 1.18 -29.77
C THR A 159 0.59 2.40 -28.89
N ALA A 160 1.16 3.54 -29.26
CA ALA A 160 0.92 4.82 -28.61
C ALA A 160 -0.56 5.23 -28.58
N ASP A 161 -1.30 4.94 -29.65
CA ASP A 161 -2.71 5.31 -29.76
C ASP A 161 -3.60 4.39 -28.90
N GLU A 162 -3.30 3.10 -28.82
CA GLU A 162 -3.96 2.17 -27.91
C GLU A 162 -3.73 2.57 -26.46
N LEU A 163 -2.50 2.86 -26.09
CA LEU A 163 -2.15 3.31 -24.73
C LEU A 163 -2.91 4.59 -24.36
N ARG A 164 -2.89 5.60 -25.24
CA ARG A 164 -3.61 6.87 -25.03
C ARG A 164 -5.12 6.64 -24.87
N LYS A 165 -5.73 5.88 -25.77
CA LYS A 165 -7.16 5.54 -25.73
C LYS A 165 -7.50 4.77 -24.45
N GLY A 166 -6.65 3.82 -24.09
CA GLY A 166 -6.81 3.01 -22.87
C GLY A 166 -6.75 3.88 -21.61
N ILE A 167 -5.77 4.77 -21.47
CA ILE A 167 -5.62 5.68 -20.33
C ILE A 167 -6.88 6.53 -20.16
N ARG A 168 -7.36 7.16 -21.24
CA ARG A 168 -8.59 7.96 -21.21
C ARG A 168 -9.81 7.11 -20.82
N SER A 169 -9.89 5.87 -21.29
CA SER A 169 -10.95 4.95 -20.93
C SER A 169 -10.91 4.58 -19.45
N GLN A 170 -9.75 4.29 -18.87
CA GLN A 170 -9.62 3.98 -17.46
C GLN A 170 -10.01 5.17 -16.57
N VAL A 171 -9.54 6.37 -16.89
CA VAL A 171 -9.92 7.59 -16.15
C VAL A 171 -11.43 7.84 -16.26
N LYS A 172 -12.03 7.66 -17.44
CA LYS A 172 -13.48 7.76 -17.64
C LYS A 172 -14.26 6.76 -16.77
N ARG A 173 -13.73 5.56 -16.53
CA ARG A 173 -14.32 4.53 -15.66
C ARG A 173 -14.19 4.86 -14.17
N GLY A 174 -13.32 5.80 -13.80
CA GLY A 174 -13.12 6.24 -12.42
C GLY A 174 -11.78 5.80 -11.81
N ALA A 175 -10.77 5.51 -12.62
CA ALA A 175 -9.42 5.27 -12.14
C ALA A 175 -8.86 6.53 -11.44
N ASP A 176 -8.23 6.35 -10.28
CA ASP A 176 -7.59 7.43 -9.51
C ASP A 176 -6.16 7.68 -9.98
N PHE A 177 -5.55 6.68 -10.57
CA PHE A 177 -4.20 6.69 -11.15
C PHE A 177 -4.10 5.63 -12.24
N ILE A 178 -3.00 5.64 -12.98
CA ILE A 178 -2.73 4.64 -14.02
C ILE A 178 -1.59 3.73 -13.56
N LYS A 179 -1.81 2.42 -13.62
CA LYS A 179 -0.79 1.39 -13.37
C LYS A 179 -0.28 0.84 -14.69
N ILE A 180 1.04 0.78 -14.85
CA ILE A 180 1.70 0.23 -16.05
C ILE A 180 2.71 -0.84 -15.65
N MET A 181 2.63 -2.00 -16.30
CA MET A 181 3.62 -3.05 -16.23
C MET A 181 4.74 -2.74 -17.24
N VAL A 182 5.73 -1.94 -16.82
CA VAL A 182 6.80 -1.45 -17.72
C VAL A 182 7.76 -2.57 -18.09
N THR A 183 7.95 -3.51 -17.16
CA THR A 183 8.70 -4.76 -17.42
C THR A 183 7.87 -5.97 -17.08
N GLY A 184 8.32 -7.12 -17.55
CA GLY A 184 7.77 -8.40 -17.11
C GLY A 184 7.98 -8.62 -15.60
N GLY A 185 7.20 -9.54 -15.07
CA GLY A 185 7.25 -9.98 -13.68
C GLY A 185 7.81 -11.39 -13.53
N ILE A 186 7.71 -11.93 -12.32
CA ILE A 186 8.07 -13.31 -12.03
C ILE A 186 6.83 -14.17 -12.22
N GLU A 187 6.75 -14.90 -13.32
CA GLU A 187 5.68 -15.85 -13.61
C GLU A 187 6.17 -17.28 -13.61
N PHE A 188 5.34 -18.15 -13.08
CA PHE A 188 5.64 -19.58 -12.92
C PHE A 188 4.91 -20.44 -13.95
N LYS A 189 3.92 -19.87 -14.67
CA LYS A 189 3.14 -20.54 -15.72
C LYS A 189 3.29 -19.81 -17.06
N PRO A 190 3.15 -20.50 -18.20
CA PRO A 190 3.13 -19.86 -19.52
C PRO A 190 1.91 -18.93 -19.71
N PRO A 191 2.04 -17.83 -20.49
CA PRO A 191 3.27 -17.37 -21.13
C PRO A 191 4.26 -16.84 -20.09
N LYS A 192 5.51 -17.30 -20.14
CA LYS A 192 6.53 -16.88 -19.16
C LYS A 192 6.96 -15.45 -19.43
N SER A 193 6.66 -14.57 -18.52
CA SER A 193 7.23 -13.25 -18.45
C SER A 193 8.64 -13.29 -17.86
N LEU A 194 9.52 -12.44 -18.34
CA LEU A 194 10.87 -12.30 -17.81
C LEU A 194 11.03 -10.94 -17.14
N PRO A 195 11.51 -10.88 -15.89
CA PRO A 195 11.62 -9.62 -15.14
C PRO A 195 12.37 -8.50 -15.86
N GLY A 196 13.38 -8.83 -16.66
CA GLY A 196 14.16 -7.88 -17.45
C GLY A 196 13.59 -7.53 -18.83
N LEU A 197 12.44 -8.10 -19.21
CA LEU A 197 11.84 -7.84 -20.51
C LEU A 197 11.08 -6.52 -20.49
N LEU A 198 11.54 -5.53 -21.26
CA LEU A 198 10.91 -4.23 -21.39
C LEU A 198 9.64 -4.34 -22.25
N TYR A 199 8.53 -3.82 -21.76
CA TYR A 199 7.25 -3.76 -22.47
C TYR A 199 6.97 -2.37 -23.04
N PHE A 200 7.26 -1.33 -22.26
CA PHE A 200 7.06 0.05 -22.65
C PHE A 200 8.41 0.79 -22.57
N ASP A 201 8.85 1.31 -23.70
CA ASP A 201 10.07 2.09 -23.78
C ASP A 201 9.89 3.53 -23.22
N GLU A 202 10.94 4.32 -23.22
CA GLU A 202 10.91 5.69 -22.70
C GLU A 202 9.87 6.56 -23.44
N GLY A 203 9.71 6.41 -24.76
CA GLY A 203 8.76 7.17 -25.55
C GLY A 203 7.31 6.90 -25.14
N MET A 204 6.98 5.61 -25.00
CA MET A 204 5.66 5.17 -24.53
C MET A 204 5.40 5.63 -23.08
N MET A 205 6.40 5.54 -22.20
CA MET A 205 6.27 5.99 -20.82
C MET A 205 6.09 7.51 -20.71
N ARG A 206 6.80 8.31 -21.51
CA ARG A 206 6.60 9.76 -21.58
C ARG A 206 5.19 10.11 -22.03
N LEU A 207 4.69 9.43 -23.09
CA LEU A 207 3.29 9.56 -23.53
C LEU A 207 2.32 9.25 -22.38
N ALA A 208 2.52 8.15 -21.70
CA ALA A 208 1.64 7.74 -20.61
C ALA A 208 1.61 8.77 -19.47
N VAL A 209 2.78 9.28 -19.05
CA VAL A 209 2.88 10.29 -18.00
C VAL A 209 2.21 11.60 -18.43
N GLN A 210 2.47 12.07 -19.66
CA GLN A 210 1.85 13.27 -20.19
C GLN A 210 0.32 13.15 -20.21
N GLU A 211 -0.22 12.13 -20.86
CA GLU A 211 -1.65 11.91 -21.01
C GLU A 211 -2.36 11.78 -19.65
N THR A 212 -1.73 11.07 -18.72
CA THR A 212 -2.25 10.86 -17.37
C THR A 212 -2.27 12.17 -16.57
N THR A 213 -1.21 12.99 -16.71
CA THR A 213 -1.10 14.28 -16.02
C THR A 213 -2.13 15.29 -16.54
N GLU A 214 -2.37 15.33 -17.86
CA GLU A 214 -3.41 16.17 -18.48
C GLU A 214 -4.82 15.83 -17.96
N LEU A 215 -5.03 14.58 -17.53
CA LEU A 215 -6.28 14.12 -16.92
C LEU A 215 -6.31 14.28 -15.39
N GLY A 216 -5.32 14.96 -14.78
CA GLY A 216 -5.22 15.18 -13.35
C GLY A 216 -4.93 13.91 -12.55
N ARG A 217 -4.24 12.94 -13.14
CA ARG A 217 -3.85 11.66 -12.54
C ARG A 217 -2.33 11.48 -12.61
N TYR A 218 -1.83 10.38 -12.06
CA TYR A 218 -0.42 10.02 -12.08
C TYR A 218 -0.19 8.56 -12.48
N VAL A 219 1.04 8.25 -12.85
CA VAL A 219 1.47 6.89 -13.23
C VAL A 219 2.21 6.24 -12.07
N ALA A 220 1.84 4.98 -11.75
CA ALA A 220 2.60 4.03 -10.94
C ALA A 220 3.15 2.92 -11.85
N ALA A 221 4.47 2.69 -11.82
CA ALA A 221 5.18 1.85 -12.76
C ALA A 221 5.71 0.57 -12.10
N HIS A 222 5.22 -0.61 -12.51
CA HIS A 222 5.83 -1.89 -12.13
C HIS A 222 7.14 -2.06 -12.87
N CYS A 223 8.25 -2.10 -12.15
CA CYS A 223 9.58 -2.28 -12.73
C CYS A 223 10.42 -3.25 -11.90
N LEU A 224 10.60 -4.47 -12.39
CA LEU A 224 11.65 -5.35 -11.90
C LEU A 224 12.96 -5.09 -12.63
N GLY A 225 12.92 -4.89 -13.96
CA GLY A 225 14.11 -4.67 -14.80
C GLY A 225 14.65 -3.24 -14.72
N THR A 226 16.00 -3.12 -14.68
CA THR A 226 16.72 -1.83 -14.67
C THR A 226 16.39 -0.96 -15.89
N ASN A 227 16.14 -1.56 -17.06
CA ASN A 227 15.72 -0.85 -18.26
C ASN A 227 14.34 -0.18 -18.09
N GLY A 228 13.39 -0.85 -17.44
CA GLY A 228 12.08 -0.28 -17.12
C GLY A 228 12.15 0.83 -16.06
N ILE A 229 13.01 0.66 -15.04
CA ILE A 229 13.29 1.71 -14.05
C ILE A 229 13.82 2.95 -14.79
N ARG A 230 14.76 2.79 -15.70
CA ARG A 230 15.34 3.88 -16.49
C ARG A 230 14.28 4.60 -17.32
N ALA A 231 13.44 3.87 -18.05
CA ALA A 231 12.35 4.45 -18.86
C ALA A 231 11.35 5.21 -17.97
N SER A 232 10.99 4.66 -16.82
CA SER A 232 10.06 5.26 -15.86
C SER A 232 10.63 6.53 -15.21
N VAL A 233 11.90 6.50 -14.79
CA VAL A 233 12.60 7.67 -14.24
C VAL A 233 12.71 8.78 -15.28
N ALA A 234 13.10 8.44 -16.52
CA ALA A 234 13.20 9.41 -17.61
C ALA A 234 11.85 10.07 -17.89
N ALA A 235 10.76 9.31 -17.87
CA ALA A 235 9.39 9.79 -18.09
C ALA A 235 8.82 10.61 -16.91
N GLY A 236 9.37 10.46 -15.69
CA GLY A 236 8.90 11.19 -14.51
C GLY A 236 7.63 10.59 -13.90
N VAL A 237 7.55 9.27 -13.78
CA VAL A 237 6.45 8.59 -13.05
C VAL A 237 6.41 9.03 -11.59
N ARG A 238 5.25 8.90 -10.94
CA ARG A 238 5.11 9.26 -9.52
C ARG A 238 5.73 8.22 -8.59
N SER A 239 5.50 6.94 -8.87
CA SER A 239 6.09 5.85 -8.08
C SER A 239 6.58 4.71 -8.96
N ILE A 240 7.64 4.05 -8.47
CA ILE A 240 8.16 2.81 -9.04
C ILE A 240 7.88 1.70 -8.03
N GLU A 241 7.13 0.70 -8.49
CA GLU A 241 6.76 -0.45 -7.70
C GLU A 241 7.85 -1.53 -7.82
N HIS A 242 8.24 -2.11 -6.70
CA HIS A 242 9.29 -3.11 -6.51
C HIS A 242 10.71 -2.58 -6.71
N CYS A 243 11.01 -1.85 -7.78
CA CYS A 243 12.30 -1.19 -8.07
C CYS A 243 13.51 -2.15 -7.88
N ALA A 244 13.42 -3.35 -8.46
CA ALA A 244 14.32 -4.47 -8.13
C ALA A 244 15.71 -4.37 -8.77
N PHE A 245 15.94 -3.47 -9.72
CA PHE A 245 17.21 -3.34 -10.49
C PHE A 245 17.68 -4.66 -11.12
N TYR A 246 16.73 -5.51 -11.55
CA TYR A 246 17.05 -6.78 -12.15
C TYR A 246 17.66 -6.59 -13.55
N ASP A 247 18.85 -7.14 -13.78
CA ASP A 247 19.47 -7.18 -15.08
C ASP A 247 19.04 -8.43 -15.84
N GLY A 248 18.48 -8.26 -17.03
CA GLY A 248 17.97 -9.34 -17.86
C GLY A 248 19.06 -10.24 -18.45
N VAL A 249 20.32 -9.80 -18.49
CA VAL A 249 21.48 -10.53 -19.02
C VAL A 249 22.11 -11.37 -17.92
N THR A 250 22.52 -10.72 -16.82
CA THR A 250 23.20 -11.39 -15.70
C THR A 250 22.26 -12.20 -14.81
N LYS A 251 20.94 -11.95 -14.92
CA LYS A 251 19.86 -12.55 -14.09
C LYS A 251 20.00 -12.26 -12.60
N ARG A 252 20.54 -11.10 -12.24
CA ARG A 252 20.76 -10.62 -10.88
C ARG A 252 20.24 -9.21 -10.69
N ALA A 253 20.07 -8.80 -9.45
CA ALA A 253 19.85 -7.40 -9.12
C ALA A 253 21.18 -6.64 -9.15
N GLU A 254 21.30 -5.68 -10.07
CA GLU A 254 22.49 -4.85 -10.23
C GLU A 254 22.13 -3.38 -10.07
N TYR A 255 22.41 -2.86 -8.90
CA TYR A 255 22.08 -1.47 -8.56
C TYR A 255 22.89 -0.50 -9.45
N ASP A 256 22.18 0.44 -10.09
CA ASP A 256 22.76 1.54 -10.87
C ASP A 256 22.74 2.83 -10.01
N PRO A 257 23.91 3.30 -9.48
CA PRO A 257 23.97 4.48 -8.62
C PRO A 257 23.46 5.77 -9.29
N ARG A 258 23.73 5.94 -10.61
CA ARG A 258 23.28 7.12 -11.35
C ARG A 258 21.75 7.17 -11.43
N LEU A 259 21.13 6.02 -11.62
CA LEU A 259 19.70 5.92 -11.67
C LEU A 259 19.08 6.12 -10.27
N GLY A 260 19.76 5.66 -9.21
CA GLY A 260 19.40 5.97 -7.83
C GLY A 260 19.39 7.47 -7.52
N ASP A 261 20.46 8.18 -7.93
CA ASP A 261 20.56 9.64 -7.80
C ASP A 261 19.42 10.36 -8.55
N GLU A 262 19.05 9.89 -9.73
CA GLU A 262 17.94 10.47 -10.50
C GLU A 262 16.59 10.24 -9.82
N ILE A 263 16.34 9.07 -9.26
CA ILE A 263 15.13 8.76 -8.47
C ILE A 263 14.97 9.78 -7.34
N VAL A 264 16.04 9.99 -6.57
CA VAL A 264 16.06 10.94 -5.44
C VAL A 264 15.86 12.38 -5.94
N ARG A 265 16.63 12.81 -6.94
CA ARG A 265 16.56 14.17 -7.48
C ARG A 265 15.19 14.52 -8.05
N LYS A 266 14.50 13.57 -8.66
CA LYS A 266 13.14 13.74 -9.20
C LYS A 266 12.05 13.54 -8.16
N GLY A 267 12.38 13.13 -6.94
CA GLY A 267 11.42 12.89 -5.87
C GLY A 267 10.45 11.73 -6.14
N ILE A 268 10.87 10.75 -6.94
CA ILE A 268 10.07 9.58 -7.27
C ILE A 268 9.97 8.69 -6.04
N PHE A 269 8.75 8.28 -5.69
CA PHE A 269 8.53 7.33 -4.60
C PHE A 269 8.90 5.92 -5.04
N VAL A 270 9.49 5.16 -4.11
CA VAL A 270 9.84 3.75 -4.35
C VAL A 270 9.06 2.88 -3.41
N ASN A 271 8.23 2.02 -3.98
CA ASN A 271 7.54 0.99 -3.20
C ASN A 271 8.51 -0.19 -2.97
N ALA A 272 8.87 -0.35 -1.70
CA ALA A 272 9.71 -1.44 -1.24
C ALA A 272 8.82 -2.62 -0.77
N SER A 273 8.21 -3.37 -1.71
CA SER A 273 7.32 -4.52 -1.44
C SER A 273 8.09 -5.73 -0.88
N HIS A 274 8.82 -5.55 0.23
CA HIS A 274 9.70 -6.59 0.76
C HIS A 274 8.97 -7.66 1.56
N ALA A 275 7.71 -7.42 1.98
CA ALA A 275 6.88 -8.45 2.59
C ALA A 275 6.49 -9.54 1.60
N PHE A 276 6.51 -9.23 0.28
CA PHE A 276 6.24 -10.21 -0.76
C PHE A 276 7.06 -11.49 -0.54
N CYS A 277 6.38 -12.59 -0.41
CA CYS A 277 6.95 -13.90 -0.12
C CYS A 277 7.81 -14.00 1.16
N TYR A 278 7.84 -12.99 2.03
CA TYR A 278 8.63 -13.06 3.26
C TYR A 278 8.09 -14.15 4.19
N VAL A 279 6.82 -14.05 4.55
CA VAL A 279 6.16 -15.00 5.45
C VAL A 279 6.13 -16.40 4.83
N ALA A 280 5.73 -16.49 3.57
CA ALA A 280 5.74 -17.76 2.84
C ALA A 280 7.17 -18.35 2.71
N GLY A 281 8.19 -17.51 2.50
CA GLY A 281 9.59 -17.91 2.44
C GLY A 281 10.15 -18.37 3.79
N CYS A 282 9.75 -17.76 4.89
CA CYS A 282 10.09 -18.22 6.24
C CYS A 282 9.46 -19.59 6.51
N HIS A 283 8.16 -19.73 6.25
CA HIS A 283 7.46 -21.00 6.39
C HIS A 283 8.06 -22.12 5.53
N ALA A 284 8.48 -21.81 4.30
CA ALA A 284 9.13 -22.77 3.42
C ALA A 284 10.49 -23.23 3.95
N LYS A 285 11.26 -22.34 4.60
CA LYS A 285 12.53 -22.71 5.26
C LYS A 285 12.32 -23.64 6.45
N GLU A 286 11.26 -23.44 7.21
CA GLU A 286 10.89 -24.29 8.37
C GLU A 286 10.37 -25.66 7.94
N ASN A 287 9.74 -25.73 6.77
CA ASN A 287 9.10 -26.94 6.24
C ASN A 287 9.57 -27.26 4.81
N PRO A 288 10.88 -27.49 4.58
CA PRO A 288 11.46 -27.58 3.23
C PRO A 288 10.95 -28.77 2.43
N GLU A 289 10.55 -29.87 3.10
CA GLU A 289 10.09 -31.10 2.43
C GLU A 289 8.67 -30.99 1.85
N THR A 290 7.84 -30.07 2.41
CA THR A 290 6.44 -29.88 2.01
C THR A 290 6.20 -28.59 1.24
N SER A 291 7.20 -27.71 1.17
CA SER A 291 7.07 -26.39 0.59
C SER A 291 7.50 -26.37 -0.87
N ASP A 292 6.90 -25.45 -1.63
CA ASP A 292 7.26 -25.20 -3.02
C ASP A 292 8.71 -24.66 -3.11
N PRO A 293 9.64 -25.33 -3.81
CA PRO A 293 11.02 -24.87 -3.98
C PRO A 293 11.12 -23.46 -4.58
N ARG A 294 10.07 -23.00 -5.27
CA ARG A 294 10.00 -21.64 -5.83
C ARG A 294 10.00 -20.58 -4.73
N LEU A 295 9.36 -20.83 -3.59
CA LEU A 295 9.32 -19.90 -2.45
C LEU A 295 10.72 -19.68 -1.86
N LEU A 296 11.53 -20.75 -1.75
CA LEU A 296 12.93 -20.63 -1.31
C LEU A 296 13.76 -19.78 -2.28
N ARG A 297 13.55 -19.97 -3.60
CA ARG A 297 14.21 -19.16 -4.63
C ARG A 297 13.78 -17.70 -4.59
N LEU A 298 12.50 -17.44 -4.39
CA LEU A 298 11.98 -16.08 -4.26
C LEU A 298 12.54 -15.36 -3.03
N GLY A 299 12.70 -16.08 -1.92
CA GLY A 299 13.36 -15.54 -0.72
C GLY A 299 14.80 -15.07 -0.99
N ALA A 300 15.57 -15.82 -1.82
CA ALA A 300 16.90 -15.40 -2.23
C ALA A 300 16.89 -14.14 -3.13
N ILE A 301 15.97 -14.07 -4.08
CA ILE A 301 15.79 -12.90 -4.96
C ILE A 301 15.37 -11.67 -4.11
N ARG A 302 14.47 -11.86 -3.16
CA ARG A 302 14.02 -10.79 -2.26
C ARG A 302 15.19 -10.15 -1.50
N GLN A 303 16.15 -10.94 -1.03
CA GLN A 303 17.32 -10.39 -0.32
C GLN A 303 18.17 -9.45 -1.20
N GLU A 304 18.26 -9.70 -2.49
CA GLU A 304 18.94 -8.77 -3.41
C GLU A 304 18.14 -7.46 -3.55
N TRP A 305 16.81 -7.52 -3.55
CA TRP A 305 15.97 -6.32 -3.61
C TRP A 305 16.10 -5.49 -2.32
N VAL A 306 16.18 -6.14 -1.16
CA VAL A 306 16.45 -5.45 0.12
C VAL A 306 17.74 -4.64 0.04
N LYS A 307 18.82 -5.21 -0.51
CA LYS A 307 20.10 -4.49 -0.68
C LYS A 307 19.96 -3.25 -1.56
N THR A 308 19.19 -3.33 -2.65
CA THR A 308 18.96 -2.16 -3.51
C THR A 308 18.14 -1.10 -2.80
N SER A 309 17.12 -1.48 -2.02
CA SER A 309 16.32 -0.54 -1.22
C SER A 309 17.13 0.11 -0.11
N SER A 310 18.05 -0.62 0.53
CA SER A 310 18.96 -0.04 1.54
C SER A 310 19.84 1.05 0.92
N LYS A 311 20.38 0.81 -0.29
CA LYS A 311 21.15 1.83 -1.01
C LYS A 311 20.31 3.06 -1.40
N LEU A 312 19.07 2.85 -1.86
CA LEU A 312 18.16 3.95 -2.16
C LEU A 312 17.80 4.75 -0.90
N ARG A 313 17.57 4.09 0.25
CA ARG A 313 17.38 4.74 1.54
C ARG A 313 18.60 5.60 1.92
N GLU A 314 19.81 5.08 1.78
CA GLU A 314 21.05 5.81 2.07
C GLU A 314 21.22 7.07 1.25
N LEU A 315 20.73 7.08 0.00
CA LEU A 315 20.66 8.25 -0.87
C LEU A 315 19.52 9.21 -0.51
N GLY A 316 18.62 8.85 0.40
CA GLY A 316 17.48 9.68 0.78
C GLY A 316 16.24 9.49 -0.09
N ALA A 317 16.10 8.38 -0.79
CA ALA A 317 14.89 8.07 -1.55
C ALA A 317 13.68 7.95 -0.62
N LYS A 318 12.52 8.40 -1.10
CA LYS A 318 11.25 8.27 -0.40
C LYS A 318 10.71 6.84 -0.57
N LEU A 319 11.03 5.97 0.39
CA LEU A 319 10.49 4.61 0.41
C LEU A 319 9.07 4.62 0.99
N ILE A 320 8.17 3.88 0.36
CA ILE A 320 6.77 3.73 0.79
C ILE A 320 6.42 2.25 0.96
N PRO A 321 5.52 1.93 1.89
CA PRO A 321 5.06 0.55 2.07
C PRO A 321 4.05 0.19 0.99
N GLY A 322 4.10 -1.05 0.55
CA GLY A 322 3.08 -1.69 -0.26
C GLY A 322 3.22 -3.18 -0.09
N SER A 323 2.20 -3.80 0.50
CA SER A 323 2.27 -5.21 0.91
C SER A 323 2.29 -6.16 -0.29
N ASP A 324 1.76 -5.73 -1.43
CA ASP A 324 1.37 -6.60 -2.54
C ASP A 324 0.30 -7.63 -2.12
N GLY A 325 -0.48 -7.26 -1.08
CA GLY A 325 -1.52 -8.09 -0.50
C GLY A 325 -2.55 -8.53 -1.53
N GLY A 326 -2.90 -9.81 -1.50
CA GLY A 326 -3.74 -10.47 -2.48
C GLY A 326 -2.96 -11.08 -3.64
N TRP A 327 -1.69 -10.72 -3.85
CA TRP A 327 -0.83 -11.31 -4.88
C TRP A 327 -0.28 -12.68 -4.46
N TYR A 328 0.59 -13.24 -5.27
CA TYR A 328 1.19 -14.57 -5.11
C TYR A 328 1.83 -14.78 -3.72
N ALA A 329 1.30 -15.75 -2.96
CA ALA A 329 1.76 -16.10 -1.61
C ALA A 329 1.87 -14.91 -0.64
N GLN A 330 1.00 -13.90 -0.82
CA GLN A 330 0.92 -12.70 0.02
C GLN A 330 -0.54 -12.42 0.42
N PRO A 331 -1.09 -13.09 1.43
CA PRO A 331 -2.46 -12.85 1.90
C PRO A 331 -2.58 -11.48 2.56
N PHE A 332 -3.80 -10.96 2.64
CA PHE A 332 -4.12 -9.89 3.58
C PHE A 332 -4.00 -10.43 5.01
N GLY A 333 -3.73 -9.54 5.98
CA GLY A 333 -3.48 -9.92 7.37
C GLY A 333 -2.00 -9.86 7.75
N GLU A 334 -1.14 -9.42 6.85
CA GLU A 334 0.32 -9.39 7.01
C GLU A 334 0.93 -8.00 6.84
N TYR A 335 0.11 -6.92 6.87
CA TYR A 335 0.61 -5.56 6.64
C TYR A 335 1.70 -5.13 7.62
N ALA A 336 1.61 -5.57 8.89
CA ALA A 336 2.59 -5.22 9.92
C ALA A 336 4.04 -5.64 9.58
N TYR A 337 4.23 -6.65 8.73
CA TYR A 337 5.58 -7.03 8.26
C TYR A 337 6.22 -5.95 7.39
N MET A 338 5.44 -5.11 6.69
CA MET A 338 6.02 -4.05 5.86
C MET A 338 6.91 -3.09 6.67
N PRO A 339 6.38 -2.38 7.71
CA PRO A 339 7.22 -1.50 8.50
C PRO A 339 8.33 -2.24 9.27
N ILE A 340 8.09 -3.47 9.72
CA ILE A 340 9.11 -4.29 10.41
C ILE A 340 10.30 -4.53 9.48
N LEU A 341 10.07 -4.94 8.23
CA LEU A 341 11.13 -5.21 7.27
C LEU A 341 11.87 -3.94 6.82
N LEU A 342 11.18 -2.79 6.78
CA LEU A 342 11.83 -1.50 6.54
C LEU A 342 12.84 -1.17 7.65
N VAL A 343 12.56 -1.56 8.90
CA VAL A 343 13.49 -1.39 10.02
C VAL A 343 14.58 -2.48 10.00
N ASP A 344 14.18 -3.73 10.08
CA ASP A 344 15.08 -4.85 10.36
C ASP A 344 16.03 -5.15 9.19
N GLU A 345 15.58 -4.95 7.95
CA GLU A 345 16.35 -5.33 6.76
C GLU A 345 16.82 -4.14 5.93
N VAL A 346 15.99 -3.12 5.76
CA VAL A 346 16.35 -1.93 4.96
C VAL A 346 17.13 -0.92 5.79
N GLY A 347 17.04 -0.98 7.13
CA GLY A 347 17.79 -0.15 8.06
C GLY A 347 17.19 1.23 8.31
N MET A 348 15.87 1.38 8.18
CA MET A 348 15.16 2.57 8.65
C MET A 348 15.12 2.58 10.18
N THR A 349 15.02 3.78 10.78
CA THR A 349 14.60 3.88 12.18
C THR A 349 13.10 3.55 12.30
N ALA A 350 12.64 3.11 13.47
CA ALA A 350 11.24 2.85 13.72
C ALA A 350 10.36 4.07 13.38
N LYS A 351 10.81 5.27 13.75
CA LYS A 351 10.15 6.54 13.39
C LYS A 351 10.06 6.74 11.88
N GLN A 352 11.13 6.51 11.13
CA GLN A 352 11.10 6.64 9.66
C GLN A 352 10.14 5.64 9.02
N ALA A 353 10.12 4.39 9.49
CA ALA A 353 9.21 3.37 8.98
C ALA A 353 7.74 3.70 9.30
N PHE A 354 7.45 4.20 10.50
CA PHE A 354 6.13 4.71 10.87
C PHE A 354 5.68 5.87 9.96
N GLU A 355 6.56 6.85 9.73
CA GLU A 355 6.27 7.97 8.81
C GLU A 355 6.09 7.49 7.36
N ALA A 356 6.83 6.47 6.93
CA ALA A 356 6.64 5.85 5.61
C ALA A 356 5.24 5.26 5.46
N CYS A 357 4.70 4.62 6.51
CA CYS A 357 3.37 3.99 6.52
C CYS A 357 2.20 4.97 6.72
N THR A 358 2.48 6.24 6.97
CA THR A 358 1.48 7.28 7.24
C THR A 358 1.67 8.48 6.30
N ARG A 359 2.42 9.47 6.71
CA ARG A 359 2.60 10.75 5.99
C ARG A 359 3.21 10.58 4.60
N VAL A 360 4.31 9.81 4.48
CA VAL A 360 5.00 9.63 3.19
C VAL A 360 4.15 8.82 2.21
N ALA A 361 3.45 7.80 2.72
CA ALA A 361 2.49 7.05 1.92
C ALA A 361 1.35 7.96 1.42
N ALA A 362 0.77 8.81 2.29
CA ALA A 362 -0.27 9.77 1.91
C ALA A 362 0.23 10.75 0.83
N GLU A 363 1.46 11.25 0.97
CA GLU A 363 2.10 12.11 -0.04
C GLU A 363 2.21 11.37 -1.36
N SER A 364 2.66 10.10 -1.37
CA SER A 364 2.88 9.32 -2.59
C SER A 364 1.61 9.10 -3.41
N ILE A 365 0.47 8.94 -2.73
CA ILE A 365 -0.83 8.74 -3.39
C ILE A 365 -1.62 10.03 -3.62
N GLY A 366 -1.04 11.20 -3.26
CA GLY A 366 -1.66 12.51 -3.47
C GLY A 366 -2.81 12.82 -2.52
N MET A 367 -2.79 12.27 -1.29
CA MET A 367 -3.84 12.47 -0.28
C MET A 367 -3.35 13.12 1.01
N LEU A 368 -2.15 13.68 1.03
CA LEU A 368 -1.57 14.25 2.26
C LEU A 368 -2.39 15.39 2.87
N ASP A 369 -3.15 16.10 2.07
CA ASP A 369 -4.10 17.13 2.50
C ASP A 369 -5.33 16.55 3.23
N GLN A 370 -5.59 15.26 3.12
CA GLN A 370 -6.77 14.58 3.66
C GLN A 370 -6.45 13.59 4.77
N VAL A 371 -5.36 12.81 4.64
CA VAL A 371 -5.00 11.70 5.52
C VAL A 371 -3.48 11.65 5.80
N GLY A 372 -3.02 10.68 6.58
CA GLY A 372 -1.60 10.40 6.84
C GLY A 372 -0.99 11.20 8.00
N THR A 373 -1.67 12.21 8.51
CA THR A 373 -1.32 12.93 9.74
C THR A 373 -2.59 13.31 10.52
N LEU A 374 -2.48 13.46 11.83
CA LEU A 374 -3.56 13.95 12.70
C LEU A 374 -3.48 15.47 12.79
N GLU A 375 -4.30 16.15 12.00
CA GLU A 375 -4.35 17.61 11.96
C GLU A 375 -5.78 18.11 11.82
N PRO A 376 -6.13 19.28 12.43
CA PRO A 376 -7.44 19.87 12.24
C PRO A 376 -7.82 20.02 10.76
N GLY A 377 -9.05 19.64 10.42
CA GLY A 377 -9.58 19.69 9.07
C GLY A 377 -9.36 18.40 8.25
N LYS A 378 -8.43 17.53 8.61
CA LYS A 378 -8.23 16.22 7.95
C LYS A 378 -9.29 15.21 8.37
N ALA A 379 -9.40 14.15 7.60
CA ALA A 379 -10.27 13.02 7.92
C ALA A 379 -9.89 12.41 9.28
N ALA A 380 -10.89 12.03 10.06
CA ALA A 380 -10.69 11.33 11.31
C ALA A 380 -10.43 9.83 11.04
N ASP A 381 -9.28 9.55 10.41
CA ASP A 381 -8.73 8.22 10.20
C ASP A 381 -7.68 7.97 11.28
N ILE A 382 -8.08 7.26 12.32
CA ILE A 382 -7.33 7.12 13.56
C ILE A 382 -7.23 5.65 13.95
N VAL A 383 -6.03 5.23 14.36
CA VAL A 383 -5.79 3.88 14.86
C VAL A 383 -5.31 3.95 16.30
N ALA A 384 -5.91 3.13 17.18
CA ALA A 384 -5.40 2.90 18.51
C ALA A 384 -4.58 1.61 18.53
N ILE A 385 -3.34 1.71 19.01
CA ILE A 385 -2.41 0.57 19.09
C ILE A 385 -1.84 0.42 20.49
N ASN A 386 -1.36 -0.78 20.82
CA ASN A 386 -0.67 -1.02 22.06
C ASN A 386 0.84 -0.85 21.88
N GLY A 387 1.43 0.19 22.49
CA GLY A 387 2.84 0.56 22.42
C GLY A 387 3.13 1.77 21.54
N ASP A 388 4.39 2.16 21.46
CA ASP A 388 4.89 3.29 20.65
C ASP A 388 5.61 2.77 19.41
N PRO A 389 5.07 2.94 18.19
CA PRO A 389 5.69 2.46 16.97
C PRO A 389 6.94 3.25 16.55
N THR A 390 7.21 4.40 17.17
CA THR A 390 8.43 5.16 16.91
C THR A 390 9.62 4.64 17.72
N GLU A 391 9.36 3.87 18.78
CA GLU A 391 10.35 3.16 19.60
C GLU A 391 10.43 1.67 19.22
N ASP A 392 9.27 1.01 19.08
CA ASP A 392 9.14 -0.39 18.67
C ASP A 392 8.15 -0.49 17.50
N ILE A 393 8.69 -0.61 16.30
CA ILE A 393 7.87 -0.66 15.08
C ILE A 393 6.85 -1.81 15.07
N ARG A 394 7.12 -2.89 15.84
CA ARG A 394 6.21 -4.02 16.00
C ARG A 394 4.89 -3.64 16.68
N ALA A 395 4.84 -2.46 17.33
CA ALA A 395 3.59 -1.93 17.87
C ALA A 395 2.52 -1.71 16.78
N MET A 396 2.91 -1.50 15.53
CA MET A 396 1.95 -1.37 14.42
C MET A 396 1.11 -2.63 14.19
N GLY A 397 1.58 -3.80 14.58
CA GLY A 397 0.82 -5.06 14.54
C GLY A 397 -0.12 -5.26 15.75
N ARG A 398 -0.14 -4.34 16.72
CA ARG A 398 -0.93 -4.47 17.97
C ARG A 398 -2.14 -3.53 17.95
N VAL A 399 -2.91 -3.57 16.85
CA VAL A 399 -4.09 -2.74 16.64
C VAL A 399 -5.21 -3.12 17.59
N ARG A 400 -5.86 -2.13 18.20
CA ARG A 400 -6.99 -2.25 19.14
C ARG A 400 -8.26 -1.61 18.63
N MET A 401 -8.14 -0.56 17.80
CA MET A 401 -9.27 0.11 17.19
C MET A 401 -8.83 0.74 15.86
N THR A 402 -9.73 0.69 14.87
CA THR A 402 -9.59 1.41 13.61
C THR A 402 -10.81 2.28 13.37
N MET A 403 -10.59 3.57 13.21
CA MET A 403 -11.59 4.58 12.88
C MET A 403 -11.31 5.11 11.47
N ILE A 404 -12.35 5.20 10.64
CA ILE A 404 -12.29 5.79 9.30
C ILE A 404 -13.41 6.83 9.19
N ASP A 405 -13.08 8.04 8.75
CA ASP A 405 -14.03 9.15 8.66
C ASP A 405 -14.87 9.35 9.95
N GLY A 406 -14.23 9.21 11.13
CA GLY A 406 -14.87 9.39 12.44
C GLY A 406 -15.78 8.24 12.88
N GLU A 407 -15.88 7.19 12.08
CA GLU A 407 -16.66 5.98 12.38
C GLU A 407 -15.71 4.85 12.82
N VAL A 408 -15.98 4.27 13.99
CA VAL A 408 -15.22 3.10 14.49
C VAL A 408 -15.70 1.87 13.75
N LEU A 409 -14.85 1.33 12.90
CA LEU A 409 -15.15 0.12 12.10
C LEU A 409 -14.65 -1.15 12.77
N PHE A 410 -13.55 -1.09 13.51
CA PHE A 410 -12.98 -2.23 14.22
C PHE A 410 -12.65 -1.86 15.67
N ARG A 411 -13.01 -2.74 16.63
CA ARG A 411 -12.55 -2.75 18.03
C ARG A 411 -12.35 -4.17 18.49
N GLU A 412 -11.18 -4.47 19.02
CA GLU A 412 -10.82 -5.84 19.44
C GLU A 412 -11.71 -6.37 20.58
N ASP A 413 -12.09 -5.51 21.53
CA ASP A 413 -12.94 -5.86 22.67
C ASP A 413 -14.40 -6.19 22.29
N VAL A 414 -14.86 -5.74 21.12
CA VAL A 414 -16.23 -5.97 20.63
C VAL A 414 -16.34 -7.23 19.77
N LEU A 415 -15.30 -7.54 18.98
CA LEU A 415 -15.36 -8.60 17.97
C LEU A 415 -14.69 -9.93 18.40
N GLY A 416 -14.03 -9.94 19.58
CA GLY A 416 -13.33 -11.11 20.09
C GLY A 416 -12.06 -11.47 19.32
N SER A 417 -11.22 -12.31 19.92
CA SER A 417 -9.87 -12.66 19.42
C SER A 417 -9.85 -13.57 18.16
N GLN A 418 -10.99 -13.88 17.57
CA GLN A 418 -11.08 -14.78 16.41
C GLN A 418 -10.56 -14.18 15.09
N HIS A 419 -10.31 -12.87 15.06
CA HIS A 419 -9.79 -12.15 13.89
C HIS A 419 -8.41 -11.58 14.15
N ARG A 420 -7.54 -12.28 14.88
CA ARG A 420 -6.14 -11.83 15.00
C ARG A 420 -5.41 -12.06 13.69
N PRO A 421 -5.04 -10.99 12.97
CA PRO A 421 -3.97 -11.10 12.01
C PRO A 421 -2.66 -11.31 12.76
N VAL A 422 -1.85 -12.20 12.23
CA VAL A 422 -0.42 -12.40 12.53
C VAL A 422 -0.08 -12.77 13.97
N LYS A 423 0.21 -14.02 14.18
CA LYS A 423 1.15 -14.43 15.22
C LYS A 423 2.50 -13.84 14.83
N THR A 424 2.92 -12.76 15.52
CA THR A 424 4.33 -12.39 15.53
C THR A 424 5.08 -13.62 16.02
N HIS A 425 5.81 -14.27 15.13
CA HIS A 425 6.81 -15.24 15.56
C HIS A 425 7.86 -14.44 16.33
N ASP A 426 7.90 -14.66 17.65
CA ASP A 426 8.93 -14.17 18.56
C ASP A 426 10.31 -14.69 18.12
#